data_607765dc9fac988bc119c6a5df32bdfe
#
_entry.id   607765dc9fac988bc119c6a5df32bdfe
#
_cell.length_a   1.000
_cell.length_b   1.000
_cell.length_c   1.000
_cell.angle_alpha   90.00
_cell.angle_beta   90.00
_cell.angle_gamma   90.00
#
_symmetry.space_group_name_H-M   'P 1'
#
loop_
_entity.id
_entity.type
_entity.pdbx_description
1 polymer ?
#
loop_
_entity_poly.entity_id
_entity_poly.type
_entity_poly.pdbx_seq_one_letter_code
_entity_poly.pdbx_strand_id
1 'polypeptide(L)'
;MKLPTLLLLAAASISFAADPALTIYNGGYAVVRETLPIDLKSGVNQVSFAGATAQVEADSVILRDIAGKAEFQILEQSYRNDPVTQAMLLSLFEGKTLEFNRREVNKPDRVVMGKVVRSGFVPGGNFVEPIIEVEGKLQFSLPGEPIFPSLGNDNVLKPTLNWKLNSASSGKIAAEVAYLSRGFTWEASYNLVAEEKGDTLDVVGWVTMNNQSGMTFPEAKIKLMAGDVQRVAENHPPMAMAAARGGVVMD
;
A
#
# COMPACT_ATOMS: atom_id res chain seq x y z
N MET A 1 45.21 -42.64 0.55
CA MET A 1 43.80 -42.32 0.43
C MET A 1 43.66 -40.80 0.31
N LYS A 2 43.38 -40.27 -0.88
CA LYS A 2 43.23 -38.82 -1.12
C LYS A 2 41.73 -38.50 -1.11
N LEU A 3 41.28 -37.69 -0.17
CA LEU A 3 39.90 -37.15 -0.15
C LEU A 3 39.77 -36.05 -1.22
N PRO A 4 38.71 -36.02 -2.03
CA PRO A 4 38.41 -34.90 -2.89
C PRO A 4 37.75 -33.77 -2.09
N THR A 5 38.35 -32.60 -2.16
CA THR A 5 37.79 -31.36 -1.61
C THR A 5 36.60 -30.91 -2.51
N LEU A 6 35.39 -31.00 -1.99
CA LEU A 6 34.17 -30.54 -2.67
C LEU A 6 34.10 -29.03 -2.54
N LEU A 7 34.35 -28.32 -3.63
CA LEU A 7 34.21 -26.85 -3.70
C LEU A 7 32.72 -26.52 -3.87
N LEU A 8 32.08 -26.03 -2.79
CA LEU A 8 30.68 -25.56 -2.79
C LEU A 8 30.65 -24.18 -3.44
N LEU A 9 30.25 -24.09 -4.69
CA LEU A 9 30.02 -22.83 -5.36
C LEU A 9 28.67 -22.25 -4.85
N ALA A 10 28.73 -21.26 -3.95
CA ALA A 10 27.57 -20.48 -3.56
C ALA A 10 27.17 -19.57 -4.73
N ALA A 11 26.08 -19.91 -5.42
CA ALA A 11 25.46 -19.03 -6.40
C ALA A 11 24.81 -17.87 -5.65
N ALA A 12 25.46 -16.70 -5.62
CA ALA A 12 24.88 -15.46 -5.18
C ALA A 12 23.76 -15.08 -6.16
N SER A 13 22.51 -15.17 -5.72
CA SER A 13 21.36 -14.64 -6.46
C SER A 13 21.48 -13.12 -6.47
N ILE A 14 21.94 -12.54 -7.57
CA ILE A 14 21.92 -11.09 -7.77
C ILE A 14 20.46 -10.73 -8.02
N SER A 15 19.80 -10.23 -6.97
CA SER A 15 18.48 -9.61 -7.08
C SER A 15 18.69 -8.23 -7.73
N PHE A 16 18.42 -8.11 -9.01
CA PHE A 16 18.32 -6.81 -9.67
C PHE A 16 16.97 -6.17 -9.33
N ALA A 17 16.82 -5.70 -8.11
CA ALA A 17 15.84 -4.67 -7.83
C ALA A 17 16.50 -3.36 -8.27
N ALA A 18 15.98 -2.71 -9.29
CA ALA A 18 16.43 -1.36 -9.61
C ALA A 18 15.97 -0.43 -8.47
N ASP A 19 16.86 0.50 -8.09
CA ASP A 19 16.56 1.48 -7.04
C ASP A 19 15.26 2.23 -7.36
N PRO A 20 14.40 2.48 -6.37
CA PRO A 20 13.18 3.25 -6.58
C PRO A 20 13.51 4.64 -7.12
N ALA A 21 12.66 5.17 -7.98
CA ALA A 21 12.82 6.49 -8.54
C ALA A 21 11.58 7.35 -8.24
N LEU A 22 11.82 8.53 -7.62
CA LEU A 22 10.79 9.47 -7.26
C LEU A 22 10.96 10.76 -8.05
N THR A 23 9.88 11.24 -8.65
CA THR A 23 9.80 12.61 -9.15
C THR A 23 8.81 13.36 -8.27
N ILE A 24 9.34 14.24 -7.39
CA ILE A 24 8.54 14.97 -6.40
C ILE A 24 8.20 16.34 -6.96
N TYR A 25 6.92 16.65 -6.98
CA TYR A 25 6.37 17.93 -7.43
C TYR A 25 6.06 18.83 -6.24
N ASN A 26 6.19 20.16 -6.42
CA ASN A 26 5.85 21.12 -5.38
C ASN A 26 4.34 21.19 -5.07
N GLY A 27 3.50 20.54 -5.89
CA GLY A 27 2.05 20.40 -5.68
C GLY A 27 1.63 19.33 -4.64
N GLY A 28 2.54 18.81 -3.83
CA GLY A 28 2.21 17.88 -2.74
C GLY A 28 2.08 16.40 -3.15
N TYR A 29 2.66 16.02 -4.28
CA TYR A 29 2.61 14.65 -4.79
C TYR A 29 3.94 14.25 -5.46
N ALA A 30 4.11 12.95 -5.67
CA ALA A 30 5.24 12.40 -6.41
C ALA A 30 4.77 11.34 -7.41
N VAL A 31 5.52 11.18 -8.51
CA VAL A 31 5.50 9.96 -9.32
C VAL A 31 6.52 9.02 -8.72
N VAL A 32 6.06 7.87 -8.25
CA VAL A 32 6.89 6.77 -7.74
C VAL A 32 7.03 5.73 -8.84
N ARG A 33 8.25 5.23 -9.05
CA ARG A 33 8.55 4.13 -9.97
C ARG A 33 9.42 3.10 -9.27
N GLU A 34 8.99 1.85 -9.36
CA GLU A 34 9.67 0.72 -8.74
C GLU A 34 9.72 -0.45 -9.71
N THR A 35 10.67 -1.35 -9.50
CA THR A 35 10.81 -2.57 -10.30
C THR A 35 10.24 -3.75 -9.54
N LEU A 36 9.29 -4.44 -10.14
CA LEU A 36 8.64 -5.63 -9.61
C LEU A 36 9.08 -6.86 -10.42
N PRO A 37 9.83 -7.80 -9.83
CA PRO A 37 10.12 -9.08 -10.48
C PRO A 37 8.84 -9.93 -10.52
N ILE A 38 8.45 -10.38 -11.70
CA ILE A 38 7.26 -11.21 -11.91
C ILE A 38 7.69 -12.49 -12.64
N ASP A 39 7.25 -13.65 -12.14
CA ASP A 39 7.39 -14.95 -12.82
C ASP A 39 6.04 -15.29 -13.47
N LEU A 40 5.90 -14.88 -14.73
CA LEU A 40 4.67 -15.09 -15.51
C LEU A 40 4.56 -16.54 -15.98
N LYS A 41 3.32 -17.04 -15.90
CA LYS A 41 2.90 -18.29 -16.56
C LYS A 41 2.00 -17.94 -17.73
N SER A 42 1.97 -18.78 -18.75
CA SER A 42 0.98 -18.64 -19.81
C SER A 42 -0.45 -18.74 -19.23
N GLY A 43 -1.34 -17.85 -19.64
CA GLY A 43 -2.69 -17.71 -19.10
C GLY A 43 -2.79 -16.72 -17.94
N VAL A 44 -3.69 -16.99 -17.00
CA VAL A 44 -4.04 -16.05 -15.92
C VAL A 44 -3.04 -16.13 -14.77
N ASN A 45 -2.53 -14.97 -14.36
CA ASN A 45 -1.59 -14.78 -13.25
C ASN A 45 -2.19 -13.83 -12.21
N GLN A 46 -1.96 -14.12 -10.93
CA GLN A 46 -2.22 -13.20 -9.81
C GLN A 46 -0.90 -12.59 -9.37
N VAL A 47 -0.80 -11.27 -9.39
CA VAL A 47 0.41 -10.53 -9.02
C VAL A 47 0.07 -9.54 -7.92
N SER A 48 0.88 -9.50 -6.87
CA SER A 48 0.72 -8.58 -5.75
C SER A 48 2.00 -7.81 -5.51
N PHE A 49 1.87 -6.51 -5.26
CA PHE A 49 2.95 -5.62 -4.85
C PHE A 49 2.57 -5.01 -3.50
N ALA A 50 3.15 -5.53 -2.41
CA ALA A 50 2.98 -5.02 -1.07
C ALA A 50 4.04 -3.97 -0.76
N GLY A 51 3.62 -2.89 -0.09
CA GLY A 51 4.50 -1.78 0.24
C GLY A 51 4.40 -0.62 -0.73
N ALA A 52 3.29 -0.51 -1.47
CA ALA A 52 2.92 0.76 -2.10
C ALA A 52 2.72 1.84 -1.02
N THR A 53 2.76 3.12 -1.40
CA THR A 53 2.47 4.20 -0.44
C THR A 53 1.03 4.14 0.05
N ALA A 54 0.77 4.70 1.23
CA ALA A 54 -0.59 4.76 1.79
C ALA A 54 -1.53 5.73 1.05
N GLN A 55 -1.00 6.55 0.14
CA GLN A 55 -1.74 7.61 -0.54
C GLN A 55 -1.63 7.49 -2.08
N VAL A 56 -1.68 6.25 -2.58
CA VAL A 56 -1.71 5.95 -4.02
C VAL A 56 -2.98 6.51 -4.66
N GLU A 57 -2.84 7.19 -5.79
CA GLU A 57 -3.95 7.49 -6.67
C GLU A 57 -4.18 6.28 -7.58
N ALA A 58 -5.20 5.48 -7.28
CA ALA A 58 -5.39 4.16 -7.90
C ALA A 58 -5.48 4.19 -9.43
N ASP A 59 -6.09 5.25 -9.98
CA ASP A 59 -6.26 5.43 -11.42
C ASP A 59 -4.95 5.81 -12.15
N SER A 60 -3.92 6.19 -11.40
CA SER A 60 -2.60 6.53 -11.93
C SER A 60 -1.66 5.33 -12.06
N VAL A 61 -2.06 4.17 -11.56
CA VAL A 61 -1.19 3.00 -11.47
C VAL A 61 -0.96 2.39 -12.86
N ILE A 62 0.31 2.24 -13.20
CA ILE A 62 0.77 1.61 -14.44
C ILE A 62 1.65 0.41 -14.09
N LEU A 63 1.37 -0.72 -14.70
CA LEU A 63 2.23 -1.90 -14.68
C LEU A 63 2.64 -2.21 -16.14
N ARG A 64 3.96 -2.27 -16.40
CA ARG A 64 4.45 -2.54 -17.76
C ARG A 64 5.78 -3.28 -17.75
N ASP A 65 6.04 -4.07 -18.78
CA ASP A 65 7.38 -4.59 -19.08
C ASP A 65 8.14 -3.60 -19.96
N ILE A 66 9.12 -2.88 -19.38
CA ILE A 66 9.95 -1.91 -20.13
C ILE A 66 10.85 -2.60 -21.13
N ALA A 67 11.27 -3.82 -20.83
CA ALA A 67 12.18 -4.60 -21.68
C ALA A 67 11.47 -5.21 -22.91
N GLY A 68 10.14 -5.20 -22.94
CA GLY A 68 9.33 -5.78 -24.03
C GLY A 68 9.50 -7.29 -24.18
N LYS A 69 9.88 -7.99 -23.09
CA LYS A 69 10.12 -9.44 -23.11
C LYS A 69 8.84 -10.26 -23.03
N ALA A 70 7.80 -9.70 -22.44
CA ALA A 70 6.51 -10.35 -22.30
C ALA A 70 5.37 -9.40 -22.62
N GLU A 71 4.42 -9.90 -23.39
CA GLU A 71 3.16 -9.23 -23.65
C GLU A 71 2.10 -9.81 -22.70
N PHE A 72 1.46 -8.94 -21.91
CA PHE A 72 0.38 -9.32 -21.01
C PHE A 72 -0.73 -8.26 -21.00
N GLN A 73 -1.92 -8.72 -20.76
CA GLN A 73 -3.12 -7.88 -20.60
C GLN A 73 -3.50 -7.81 -19.13
N ILE A 74 -3.76 -6.61 -18.62
CA ILE A 74 -4.33 -6.42 -17.28
C ILE A 74 -5.84 -6.66 -17.38
N LEU A 75 -6.33 -7.71 -16.71
CA LEU A 75 -7.76 -8.04 -16.61
C LEU A 75 -8.41 -7.33 -15.44
N GLU A 76 -7.67 -7.15 -14.35
CA GLU A 76 -8.16 -6.53 -13.12
C GLU A 76 -6.98 -5.84 -12.41
N GLN A 77 -7.24 -4.68 -11.82
CA GLN A 77 -6.30 -3.95 -10.98
C GLN A 77 -7.05 -3.44 -9.75
N SER A 78 -6.46 -3.63 -8.58
CA SER A 78 -7.01 -3.10 -7.34
C SER A 78 -5.91 -2.59 -6.40
N TYR A 79 -6.24 -1.56 -5.65
CA TYR A 79 -5.43 -1.03 -4.57
C TYR A 79 -6.16 -1.23 -3.24
N ARG A 80 -5.46 -1.75 -2.25
CA ARG A 80 -5.96 -1.93 -0.89
C ARG A 80 -5.07 -1.20 0.09
N ASN A 81 -5.66 -0.36 0.89
CA ASN A 81 -5.03 0.31 2.03
C ASN A 81 -6.06 0.43 3.17
N ASP A 82 -6.58 -0.72 3.60
CA ASP A 82 -7.50 -0.75 4.72
C ASP A 82 -6.75 -0.39 6.00
N PRO A 83 -7.30 0.48 6.86
CA PRO A 83 -6.73 0.73 8.17
C PRO A 83 -6.62 -0.57 8.97
N VAL A 84 -5.43 -0.85 9.50
CA VAL A 84 -5.22 -2.03 10.34
C VAL A 84 -5.90 -1.81 11.69
N THR A 85 -7.12 -2.30 11.80
CA THR A 85 -7.93 -2.25 13.02
C THR A 85 -8.13 -3.65 13.58
N GLN A 86 -8.54 -3.73 14.85
CA GLN A 86 -8.90 -5.01 15.47
C GLN A 86 -10.00 -5.73 14.69
N ALA A 87 -11.02 -5.00 14.22
CA ALA A 87 -12.11 -5.55 13.41
C ALA A 87 -11.61 -6.11 12.06
N MET A 88 -10.71 -5.37 11.40
CA MET A 88 -10.06 -5.84 10.16
C MET A 88 -9.25 -7.11 10.42
N LEU A 89 -8.46 -7.17 11.48
CA LEU A 89 -7.71 -8.38 11.83
C LEU A 89 -8.67 -9.55 12.15
N LEU A 90 -9.72 -9.33 12.92
CA LEU A 90 -10.74 -10.35 13.18
C LEU A 90 -11.36 -10.92 11.90
N SER A 91 -11.54 -10.09 10.85
CA SER A 91 -12.13 -10.54 9.59
C SER A 91 -11.32 -11.64 8.89
N LEU A 92 -10.00 -11.66 9.09
CA LEU A 92 -9.11 -12.71 8.57
C LEU A 92 -9.27 -14.06 9.30
N PHE A 93 -9.94 -14.03 10.44
CA PHE A 93 -10.17 -15.19 11.29
C PHE A 93 -11.64 -15.58 11.40
N GLU A 94 -12.52 -15.04 10.54
CA GLU A 94 -13.91 -15.50 10.50
C GLU A 94 -13.98 -17.00 10.21
N GLY A 95 -14.78 -17.70 10.99
CA GLY A 95 -14.88 -19.17 11.01
C GLY A 95 -13.80 -19.89 11.80
N LYS A 96 -12.76 -19.21 12.28
CA LYS A 96 -11.64 -19.78 13.06
C LYS A 96 -11.77 -19.43 14.55
N THR A 97 -11.09 -20.23 15.38
CA THR A 97 -11.00 -20.00 16.81
C THR A 97 -9.74 -19.21 17.15
N LEU A 98 -9.89 -18.16 17.97
CA LEU A 98 -8.83 -17.34 18.51
C LEU A 98 -8.78 -17.44 20.03
N GLU A 99 -7.62 -17.07 20.57
CA GLU A 99 -7.43 -16.84 22.00
C GLU A 99 -7.80 -15.39 22.34
N PHE A 100 -8.46 -15.22 23.50
CA PHE A 100 -8.82 -13.92 24.05
C PHE A 100 -8.31 -13.81 25.48
N ASN A 101 -7.53 -12.78 25.79
CA ASN A 101 -7.08 -12.51 27.14
C ASN A 101 -8.17 -11.75 27.92
N ARG A 102 -8.84 -12.42 28.82
CA ARG A 102 -9.86 -11.84 29.68
C ARG A 102 -9.23 -11.34 30.97
N ARG A 103 -9.28 -10.02 31.17
CA ARG A 103 -8.87 -9.39 32.43
C ARG A 103 -10.05 -9.28 33.36
N GLU A 104 -9.90 -9.77 34.58
CA GLU A 104 -10.88 -9.63 35.66
C GLU A 104 -10.24 -8.88 36.84
N VAL A 105 -10.99 -7.93 37.43
CA VAL A 105 -10.48 -7.17 38.59
C VAL A 105 -10.18 -8.13 39.74
N ASN A 106 -8.98 -8.01 40.31
CA ASN A 106 -8.50 -8.85 41.45
C ASN A 106 -8.36 -10.35 41.17
N LYS A 107 -8.29 -10.74 39.89
CA LYS A 107 -8.00 -12.14 39.50
C LYS A 107 -6.88 -12.18 38.47
N PRO A 108 -6.16 -13.31 38.33
CA PRO A 108 -5.20 -13.47 37.26
C PRO A 108 -5.90 -13.46 35.90
N ASP A 109 -5.18 -12.95 34.90
CA ASP A 109 -5.65 -12.95 33.51
C ASP A 109 -5.96 -14.38 33.06
N ARG A 110 -7.05 -14.55 32.33
CA ARG A 110 -7.50 -15.87 31.85
C ARG A 110 -7.64 -15.85 30.33
N VAL A 111 -7.08 -16.86 29.67
CA VAL A 111 -7.27 -17.09 28.24
C VAL A 111 -8.61 -17.81 28.02
N VAL A 112 -9.42 -17.26 27.12
CA VAL A 112 -10.72 -17.81 26.69
C VAL A 112 -10.63 -18.10 25.20
N MET A 113 -11.03 -19.30 24.79
CA MET A 113 -11.14 -19.65 23.38
C MET A 113 -12.49 -19.19 22.83
N GLY A 114 -12.47 -18.49 21.68
CA GLY A 114 -13.67 -18.01 21.03
C GLY A 114 -13.58 -18.16 19.52
N LYS A 115 -14.64 -18.69 18.89
CA LYS A 115 -14.75 -18.76 17.44
C LYS A 115 -15.31 -17.45 16.90
N VAL A 116 -14.60 -16.83 15.97
CA VAL A 116 -15.06 -15.61 15.31
C VAL A 116 -16.13 -15.99 14.29
N VAL A 117 -17.39 -15.72 14.61
CA VAL A 117 -18.51 -15.97 13.68
C VAL A 117 -18.65 -14.81 12.70
N ARG A 118 -18.53 -13.57 13.20
CA ARG A 118 -18.49 -12.33 12.43
C ARG A 118 -17.52 -11.37 13.10
N SER A 119 -16.72 -10.70 12.31
CA SER A 119 -15.73 -9.73 12.78
C SER A 119 -16.30 -8.35 13.10
N GLY A 120 -17.43 -8.02 12.49
CA GLY A 120 -17.97 -6.65 12.48
C GLY A 120 -17.22 -5.68 11.57
N PHE A 121 -16.27 -6.15 10.78
CA PHE A 121 -15.53 -5.33 9.82
C PHE A 121 -16.36 -5.10 8.55
N VAL A 122 -16.51 -3.82 8.19
CA VAL A 122 -17.11 -3.38 6.92
C VAL A 122 -16.12 -2.45 6.23
N PRO A 123 -15.55 -2.83 5.07
CA PRO A 123 -14.63 -1.98 4.33
C PRO A 123 -15.26 -0.62 4.00
N GLY A 124 -14.60 0.49 4.44
CA GLY A 124 -15.12 1.85 4.24
C GLY A 124 -16.41 2.18 4.98
N GLY A 125 -16.93 1.25 5.79
CA GLY A 125 -18.18 1.41 6.53
C GLY A 125 -18.00 1.67 8.03
N ASN A 126 -19.12 1.80 8.73
CA ASN A 126 -19.12 1.94 10.18
C ASN A 126 -18.87 0.58 10.85
N PHE A 127 -18.26 0.64 12.03
CA PHE A 127 -18.07 -0.54 12.88
C PHE A 127 -19.43 -1.16 13.26
N VAL A 128 -19.48 -2.50 13.16
CA VAL A 128 -20.58 -3.32 13.65
C VAL A 128 -20.03 -4.24 14.74
N GLU A 129 -20.83 -4.53 15.76
CA GLU A 129 -20.41 -5.41 16.85
C GLU A 129 -20.03 -6.82 16.30
N PRO A 130 -18.89 -7.38 16.76
CA PRO A 130 -18.50 -8.72 16.37
C PRO A 130 -19.42 -9.76 17.02
N ILE A 131 -19.54 -10.93 16.38
CA ILE A 131 -20.25 -12.10 16.94
C ILE A 131 -19.20 -13.17 17.20
N ILE A 132 -19.06 -13.55 18.48
CA ILE A 132 -18.11 -14.57 18.92
C ILE A 132 -18.89 -15.71 19.58
N GLU A 133 -18.55 -16.96 19.23
CA GLU A 133 -19.07 -18.14 19.88
C GLU A 133 -18.08 -18.61 20.95
N VAL A 134 -18.53 -18.63 22.20
CA VAL A 134 -17.78 -19.12 23.37
C VAL A 134 -18.59 -20.21 24.05
N GLU A 135 -18.01 -21.39 24.21
CA GLU A 135 -18.68 -22.54 24.84
C GLU A 135 -20.06 -22.85 24.22
N GLY A 136 -20.16 -22.74 22.88
CA GLY A 136 -21.40 -23.00 22.13
C GLY A 136 -22.46 -21.89 22.24
N LYS A 137 -22.15 -20.73 22.83
CA LYS A 137 -23.04 -19.59 22.97
C LYS A 137 -22.54 -18.40 22.17
N LEU A 138 -23.43 -17.76 21.41
CA LEU A 138 -23.14 -16.53 20.67
C LEU A 138 -23.23 -15.31 21.59
N GLN A 139 -22.27 -14.41 21.49
CA GLN A 139 -22.27 -13.12 22.16
C GLN A 139 -21.85 -12.00 21.19
N PHE A 140 -22.45 -10.82 21.34
CA PHE A 140 -22.20 -9.62 20.53
C PHE A 140 -21.11 -8.74 21.17
N SER A 141 -20.07 -9.39 21.70
CA SER A 141 -18.91 -8.69 22.26
C SER A 141 -17.72 -9.62 22.25
N LEU A 142 -16.51 -9.06 22.34
CA LEU A 142 -15.31 -9.85 22.52
C LEU A 142 -15.25 -10.42 23.95
N PRO A 143 -14.90 -11.70 24.14
CA PRO A 143 -14.78 -12.29 25.47
C PRO A 143 -13.55 -11.78 26.24
N GLY A 144 -12.69 -11.02 25.59
CA GLY A 144 -11.47 -10.41 26.10
C GLY A 144 -10.70 -9.71 24.98
N GLU A 145 -9.47 -9.32 25.24
CA GLU A 145 -8.56 -8.77 24.23
C GLU A 145 -8.10 -9.91 23.29
N PRO A 146 -8.33 -9.84 21.97
CA PRO A 146 -7.96 -10.90 21.05
C PRO A 146 -6.44 -11.02 20.90
N ILE A 147 -5.93 -12.24 20.93
CA ILE A 147 -4.55 -12.58 20.66
C ILE A 147 -4.46 -13.15 19.24
N PHE A 148 -3.87 -12.38 18.33
CA PHE A 148 -3.72 -12.78 16.95
C PHE A 148 -2.43 -13.59 16.76
N PRO A 149 -2.48 -14.76 16.13
CA PRO A 149 -1.27 -15.44 15.69
C PRO A 149 -0.59 -14.64 14.56
N SER A 150 0.70 -14.87 14.34
CA SER A 150 1.40 -14.29 13.21
C SER A 150 0.68 -14.64 11.90
N LEU A 151 0.47 -13.64 11.05
CA LEU A 151 -0.19 -13.83 9.74
C LEU A 151 0.71 -14.53 8.72
N GLY A 152 2.01 -14.74 9.08
CA GLY A 152 3.00 -15.40 8.24
C GLY A 152 3.40 -14.61 6.97
N ASN A 153 2.57 -13.67 6.57
CA ASN A 153 2.81 -12.78 5.44
C ASN A 153 2.27 -11.38 5.76
N ASP A 154 3.18 -10.42 5.95
CA ASP A 154 2.86 -9.03 6.32
C ASP A 154 2.13 -8.24 5.21
N ASN A 155 1.97 -8.82 4.02
CA ASN A 155 1.34 -8.14 2.88
C ASN A 155 -0.11 -7.71 3.17
N VAL A 156 -0.80 -8.39 4.07
CA VAL A 156 -2.18 -8.03 4.47
C VAL A 156 -2.22 -6.74 5.27
N LEU A 157 -1.13 -6.41 5.96
CA LEU A 157 -1.02 -5.24 6.84
C LEU A 157 -0.43 -4.02 6.15
N LYS A 158 -0.08 -4.13 4.85
CA LYS A 158 0.55 -3.06 4.08
C LYS A 158 -0.34 -2.64 2.92
N PRO A 159 -0.26 -1.36 2.50
CA PRO A 159 -0.87 -0.94 1.25
C PRO A 159 -0.40 -1.83 0.11
N THR A 160 -1.33 -2.39 -0.64
CA THR A 160 -1.03 -3.43 -1.63
C THR A 160 -1.76 -3.16 -2.94
N LEU A 161 -1.01 -3.22 -4.03
CA LEU A 161 -1.53 -3.25 -5.39
C LEU A 161 -1.64 -4.71 -5.84
N ASN A 162 -2.77 -5.07 -6.43
CA ASN A 162 -3.00 -6.41 -6.95
C ASN A 162 -3.44 -6.33 -8.40
N TRP A 163 -2.94 -7.28 -9.20
CA TRP A 163 -3.32 -7.43 -10.60
C TRP A 163 -3.69 -8.86 -10.91
N LYS A 164 -4.67 -8.99 -11.78
CA LYS A 164 -4.96 -10.22 -12.52
C LYS A 164 -4.50 -9.99 -13.96
N LEU A 165 -3.48 -10.71 -14.38
CA LEU A 165 -2.87 -10.56 -15.69
C LEU A 165 -3.16 -11.78 -16.54
N ASN A 166 -3.35 -11.58 -17.84
CA ASN A 166 -3.35 -12.67 -18.83
C ASN A 166 -2.10 -12.54 -19.70
N SER A 167 -1.23 -13.55 -19.68
CA SER A 167 0.02 -13.57 -20.45
C SER A 167 -0.04 -14.64 -21.53
N ALA A 168 0.42 -14.29 -22.73
CA ALA A 168 0.53 -15.24 -23.83
C ALA A 168 1.66 -16.26 -23.64
N SER A 169 2.70 -15.90 -22.86
CA SER A 169 3.90 -16.73 -22.66
C SER A 169 4.32 -16.79 -21.19
N SER A 170 5.12 -17.78 -20.85
CA SER A 170 5.76 -17.88 -19.53
C SER A 170 7.14 -17.23 -19.56
N GLY A 171 7.56 -16.63 -18.47
CA GLY A 171 8.91 -16.06 -18.33
C GLY A 171 9.04 -15.13 -17.14
N LYS A 172 10.30 -14.89 -16.75
CA LYS A 172 10.63 -13.92 -15.70
C LYS A 172 10.86 -12.55 -16.31
N ILE A 173 10.14 -11.56 -15.81
CA ILE A 173 10.26 -10.17 -16.21
C ILE A 173 10.57 -9.28 -15.01
N ALA A 174 11.14 -8.11 -15.28
CA ALA A 174 11.27 -7.02 -14.36
C ALA A 174 10.30 -5.91 -14.80
N ALA A 175 9.06 -5.99 -14.31
CA ALA A 175 8.04 -5.02 -14.65
C ALA A 175 8.26 -3.71 -13.89
N GLU A 176 7.97 -2.57 -14.54
CA GLU A 176 7.88 -1.27 -13.88
C GLU A 176 6.47 -1.12 -13.29
N VAL A 177 6.41 -0.81 -12.01
CA VAL A 177 5.24 -0.28 -11.33
C VAL A 177 5.44 1.23 -11.20
N ALA A 178 4.53 2.02 -11.76
CA ALA A 178 4.55 3.47 -11.63
C ALA A 178 3.19 3.97 -11.13
N TYR A 179 3.19 4.93 -10.22
CA TYR A 179 1.96 5.50 -9.67
C TYR A 179 2.18 6.91 -9.12
N LEU A 180 1.09 7.68 -9.04
CA LEU A 180 1.05 8.93 -8.31
C LEU A 180 0.73 8.65 -6.84
N SER A 181 1.46 9.32 -5.95
CA SER A 181 1.20 9.31 -4.52
C SER A 181 1.22 10.72 -3.95
N ARG A 182 0.29 10.98 -3.05
CA ARG A 182 0.33 12.18 -2.20
C ARG A 182 1.27 11.98 -1.02
N GLY A 183 1.44 13.04 -0.21
CA GLY A 183 2.26 13.00 0.99
C GLY A 183 3.72 13.30 0.76
N PHE A 184 4.08 13.88 -0.39
CA PHE A 184 5.42 14.36 -0.68
C PHE A 184 5.41 15.86 -0.90
N THR A 185 6.32 16.58 -0.23
CA THR A 185 6.56 17.99 -0.50
C THR A 185 8.05 18.29 -0.53
N TRP A 186 8.42 19.35 -1.20
CA TRP A 186 9.77 19.86 -1.16
C TRP A 186 9.79 21.38 -1.30
N GLU A 187 10.82 21.99 -0.73
CA GLU A 187 11.10 23.41 -0.89
C GLU A 187 12.60 23.63 -1.04
N ALA A 188 12.98 24.71 -1.70
CA ALA A 188 14.36 25.13 -1.81
C ALA A 188 14.52 26.50 -1.17
N SER A 189 15.58 26.64 -0.35
CA SER A 189 15.98 27.89 0.27
C SER A 189 17.38 28.24 -0.19
N TYR A 190 17.61 29.51 -0.47
CA TYR A 190 18.90 29.99 -0.97
C TYR A 190 19.43 31.12 -0.09
N ASN A 191 20.74 31.08 0.17
CA ASN A 191 21.48 32.20 0.70
C ASN A 191 22.39 32.75 -0.41
N LEU A 192 22.26 34.03 -0.69
CA LEU A 192 23.03 34.72 -1.70
C LEU A 192 23.89 35.76 -1.02
N VAL A 193 25.19 35.69 -1.23
CA VAL A 193 26.17 36.65 -0.69
C VAL A 193 26.89 37.31 -1.87
N ALA A 194 26.68 38.61 -2.03
CA ALA A 194 27.38 39.42 -3.00
C ALA A 194 28.51 40.18 -2.33
N GLU A 195 29.69 40.22 -2.94
CA GLU A 195 30.76 41.07 -2.52
C GLU A 195 30.45 42.55 -2.86
N GLU A 196 30.80 43.48 -1.96
CA GLU A 196 30.51 44.90 -2.11
C GLU A 196 31.14 45.52 -3.37
N LYS A 197 32.24 44.97 -3.86
CA LYS A 197 33.01 45.44 -5.01
C LYS A 197 33.41 44.33 -5.97
N GLY A 198 32.62 43.27 -6.09
CA GLY A 198 32.91 42.12 -6.93
C GLY A 198 31.81 41.88 -7.98
N ASP A 199 32.17 41.14 -9.01
CA ASP A 199 31.24 40.67 -10.06
C ASP A 199 30.80 39.20 -9.74
N THR A 200 31.07 38.71 -8.56
CA THR A 200 30.80 37.33 -8.13
C THR A 200 29.67 37.29 -7.12
N LEU A 201 28.88 36.22 -7.17
CA LEU A 201 27.82 35.93 -6.24
C LEU A 201 27.98 34.51 -5.71
N ASP A 202 28.14 34.40 -4.40
CA ASP A 202 28.09 33.08 -3.75
C ASP A 202 26.66 32.66 -3.49
N VAL A 203 26.30 31.49 -3.99
CA VAL A 203 24.95 30.91 -3.85
C VAL A 203 25.05 29.59 -3.11
N VAL A 204 24.44 29.53 -1.94
CA VAL A 204 24.28 28.28 -1.18
C VAL A 204 22.80 27.94 -1.12
N GLY A 205 22.45 26.75 -1.60
CA GLY A 205 21.07 26.28 -1.63
C GLY A 205 20.87 25.04 -0.77
N TRP A 206 19.72 24.96 -0.12
CA TRP A 206 19.25 23.78 0.59
C TRP A 206 17.92 23.31 0.03
N VAL A 207 17.73 22.00 -0.02
CA VAL A 207 16.46 21.40 -0.35
C VAL A 207 15.95 20.66 0.88
N THR A 208 14.77 21.05 1.33
CA THR A 208 14.03 20.34 2.38
C THR A 208 12.96 19.48 1.73
N MET A 209 12.96 18.19 2.04
CA MET A 209 11.96 17.24 1.55
C MET A 209 11.19 16.67 2.72
N ASN A 210 9.87 16.53 2.56
CA ASN A 210 9.01 15.87 3.53
C ASN A 210 8.32 14.67 2.87
N ASN A 211 8.37 13.53 3.57
CA ASN A 211 7.74 12.29 3.13
C ASN A 211 6.75 11.80 4.18
N GLN A 212 5.48 11.96 3.90
CA GLN A 212 4.33 11.48 4.71
C GLN A 212 3.54 10.41 3.96
N SER A 213 4.15 9.75 2.97
CA SER A 213 3.50 8.74 2.13
C SER A 213 3.22 7.42 2.84
N GLY A 214 3.75 7.24 4.06
CA GLY A 214 3.69 5.98 4.80
C GLY A 214 4.72 4.94 4.37
N MET A 215 5.65 5.28 3.45
CA MET A 215 6.66 4.38 2.90
C MET A 215 8.05 5.02 2.94
N THR A 216 9.07 4.20 3.20
CA THR A 216 10.48 4.60 3.09
C THR A 216 11.06 4.11 1.78
N PHE A 217 11.87 4.92 1.12
CA PHE A 217 12.51 4.63 -0.15
C PHE A 217 14.04 4.68 0.01
N PRO A 218 14.67 3.58 0.45
CA PRO A 218 16.12 3.53 0.57
C PRO A 218 16.78 3.63 -0.81
N GLU A 219 17.90 4.33 -0.89
CA GLU A 219 18.71 4.52 -2.11
C GLU A 219 17.93 5.08 -3.31
N ALA A 220 16.82 5.79 -3.07
CA ALA A 220 15.96 6.30 -4.13
C ALA A 220 16.64 7.36 -4.99
N LYS A 221 16.43 7.27 -6.30
CA LYS A 221 16.77 8.34 -7.25
C LYS A 221 15.69 9.41 -7.23
N ILE A 222 16.06 10.61 -6.76
CA ILE A 222 15.10 11.70 -6.59
C ILE A 222 15.29 12.75 -7.67
N LYS A 223 14.15 13.14 -8.30
CA LYS A 223 14.03 14.35 -9.13
C LYS A 223 13.04 15.30 -8.48
N LEU A 224 13.37 16.58 -8.46
CA LEU A 224 12.51 17.62 -7.95
C LEU A 224 11.97 18.45 -9.12
N MET A 225 10.67 18.68 -9.13
CA MET A 225 9.98 19.41 -10.18
C MET A 225 9.21 20.57 -9.56
N ALA A 226 9.59 21.80 -9.98
CA ALA A 226 8.87 23.03 -9.67
C ALA A 226 8.10 23.49 -10.91
N GLY A 227 7.03 24.24 -10.70
CA GLY A 227 6.18 24.81 -11.74
C GLY A 227 4.77 24.24 -11.75
N ASP A 228 3.92 24.87 -12.55
CA ASP A 228 2.53 24.45 -12.72
C ASP A 228 2.46 23.23 -13.63
N VAL A 229 2.12 22.09 -13.04
CA VAL A 229 1.78 20.87 -13.80
C VAL A 229 0.27 20.81 -13.88
N GLN A 230 -0.27 21.00 -15.09
CA GLN A 230 -1.69 20.78 -15.33
C GLN A 230 -2.00 19.30 -15.15
N ARG A 231 -2.70 18.99 -14.07
CA ARG A 231 -3.36 17.69 -13.90
C ARG A 231 -4.72 17.77 -14.57
N VAL A 232 -5.06 16.76 -15.36
CA VAL A 232 -6.43 16.64 -15.87
C VAL A 232 -7.32 16.45 -14.64
N ALA A 233 -8.08 17.51 -14.29
CA ALA A 233 -9.06 17.41 -13.23
C ALA A 233 -10.14 16.43 -13.70
N GLU A 234 -10.42 15.39 -12.93
CA GLU A 234 -11.62 14.61 -13.13
C GLU A 234 -12.82 15.53 -12.92
N ASN A 235 -13.48 15.90 -14.00
CA ASN A 235 -14.79 16.56 -13.96
C ASN A 235 -15.79 15.53 -13.45
N HIS A 236 -15.96 15.42 -12.14
CA HIS A 236 -17.13 14.81 -11.56
C HIS A 236 -18.31 15.75 -11.86
N PRO A 237 -19.27 15.37 -12.69
CA PRO A 237 -20.46 16.19 -12.87
C PRO A 237 -21.10 16.37 -11.47
N PRO A 238 -21.53 17.60 -11.12
CA PRO A 238 -22.18 17.83 -9.84
C PRO A 238 -23.37 16.88 -9.75
N MET A 239 -23.45 16.08 -8.67
CA MET A 239 -24.65 15.29 -8.38
C MET A 239 -25.83 16.25 -8.35
N ALA A 240 -26.73 16.12 -9.32
CA ALA A 240 -27.99 16.84 -9.34
C ALA A 240 -28.76 16.42 -8.09
N MET A 241 -28.80 17.30 -7.07
CA MET A 241 -29.74 17.15 -5.97
C MET A 241 -31.14 17.14 -6.57
N ALA A 242 -31.76 15.96 -6.60
CA ALA A 242 -33.17 15.81 -6.89
C ALA A 242 -33.95 16.57 -5.81
N ALA A 243 -34.37 17.79 -6.13
CA ALA A 243 -35.28 18.55 -5.29
C ALA A 243 -36.62 17.79 -5.28
N ALA A 244 -36.88 17.08 -4.17
CA ALA A 244 -38.20 16.53 -3.90
C ALA A 244 -39.18 17.70 -3.71
N ARG A 245 -39.87 18.07 -4.78
CA ARG A 245 -41.07 18.89 -4.70
C ARG A 245 -42.20 18.03 -4.19
N GLY A 246 -42.37 17.99 -2.87
CA GLY A 246 -43.60 17.56 -2.22
C GLY A 246 -44.67 18.62 -2.39
N GLY A 247 -45.49 18.49 -3.44
CA GLY A 247 -46.74 19.24 -3.53
C GLY A 247 -47.78 18.59 -2.65
N VAL A 248 -48.12 19.24 -1.52
CA VAL A 248 -49.34 18.95 -0.75
C VAL A 248 -50.48 19.63 -1.49
N VAL A 249 -51.41 18.86 -2.05
CA VAL A 249 -52.72 19.34 -2.49
C VAL A 249 -53.67 19.06 -1.31
N MET A 250 -54.16 20.12 -0.71
CA MET A 250 -55.35 20.05 0.17
C MET A 250 -56.59 20.25 -0.69
N ASP A 251 -57.53 19.34 -0.55
CA ASP A 251 -58.96 19.52 -0.70
C ASP A 251 -59.62 18.91 0.53
#